data_a00e422bcbad920771b80a29c4f8d7cc
#
_entry.id   a00e422bcbad920771b80a29c4f8d7cc
#
_cell.length_a   1.000
_cell.length_b   1.000
_cell.length_c   1.000
_cell.angle_alpha   90.00
_cell.angle_beta   90.00
_cell.angle_gamma   90.00
#
_symmetry.space_group_name_H-M   'P 1'
#
loop_
_entity.id
_entity.type
_entity.pdbx_description
1 polymer ?
#
loop_
_entity_poly.entity_id
_entity_poly.type
_entity_poly.pdbx_seq_one_letter_code
_entity_poly.pdbx_strand_id
1 'polypeptide(L)' 'MDIGKKLRNARNAAKLTQESAAESLGVSRQTVSNWETGGSLR' A
#
# COMPACT_ATOMS: atom_id res chain seq x y z
N MET A 1 -5.82 14.68 -2.47
CA MET A 1 -5.93 13.32 -3.01
C MET A 1 -5.26 12.32 -2.09
N ASP A 2 -5.90 11.22 -1.88
CA ASP A 2 -5.44 10.26 -0.90
C ASP A 2 -5.00 8.97 -1.60
N ILE A 3 -3.76 8.96 -2.04
CA ILE A 3 -3.25 7.81 -2.78
C ILE A 3 -3.04 6.61 -1.87
N GLY A 4 -2.74 6.85 -0.60
CA GLY A 4 -2.60 5.76 0.35
C GLY A 4 -3.91 5.02 0.57
N LYS A 5 -4.99 5.77 0.68
CA LYS A 5 -6.31 5.19 0.83
C LYS A 5 -6.71 4.42 -0.41
N LYS A 6 -6.39 4.97 -1.57
CA LYS A 6 -6.68 4.31 -2.84
C LYS A 6 -5.93 3.00 -2.96
N LEU A 7 -4.66 3.02 -2.58
CA LEU A 7 -3.84 1.83 -2.60
C LEU A 7 -4.39 0.77 -1.66
N ARG A 8 -4.79 1.18 -0.47
CA ARG A 8 -5.35 0.26 0.50
C ARG A 8 -6.64 -0.36 -0.01
N ASN A 9 -7.50 0.46 -0.62
CA ASN A 9 -8.76 -0.05 -1.17
C ASN A 9 -8.51 -1.05 -2.27
N ALA A 10 -7.58 -0.76 -3.16
CA ALA A 10 -7.24 -1.66 -4.24
C ALA A 10 -6.69 -2.97 -3.70
N ARG A 11 -5.85 -2.88 -2.67
CA ARG A 11 -5.29 -4.05 -2.04
C ARG A 11 -6.38 -4.93 -1.41
N ASN A 12 -7.29 -4.29 -0.69
CA ASN A 12 -8.38 -5.01 -0.04
C ASN A 12 -9.31 -5.65 -1.08
N ALA A 13 -9.56 -4.94 -2.15
CA ALA A 13 -10.43 -5.47 -3.21
C ALA A 13 -9.82 -6.73 -3.83
N ALA A 14 -8.50 -6.78 -3.91
CA ALA A 14 -7.80 -7.94 -4.43
C ALA A 14 -7.52 -8.97 -3.34
N LYS A 15 -7.92 -8.68 -2.11
CA LYS A 15 -7.71 -9.56 -0.97
C LYS A 15 -6.25 -9.85 -0.72
N LEU A 16 -5.44 -8.82 -0.87
CA LEU A 16 -4.00 -8.91 -0.65
C LEU A 16 -3.63 -8.38 0.71
N THR A 17 -2.60 -8.95 1.31
CA THR A 17 -2.00 -8.38 2.50
C THR A 17 -1.01 -7.31 2.08
N GLN A 18 -0.55 -6.51 3.05
CA GLN A 18 0.48 -5.51 2.75
C GLN A 18 1.72 -6.18 2.19
N GLU A 19 2.06 -7.33 2.74
CA GLU A 19 3.24 -8.07 2.30
C GLU A 19 3.09 -8.54 0.86
N SER A 20 1.93 -9.11 0.53
CA SER A 20 1.67 -9.58 -0.82
C SER A 20 1.68 -8.42 -1.82
N ALA A 21 1.07 -7.31 -1.44
CA ALA A 21 1.05 -6.14 -2.31
C ALA A 21 2.46 -5.61 -2.54
N ALA A 22 3.27 -5.58 -1.48
CA ALA A 22 4.64 -5.12 -1.60
C ALA A 22 5.43 -5.98 -2.57
N GLU A 23 5.23 -7.28 -2.47
CA GLU A 23 5.88 -8.23 -3.35
C GLU A 23 5.50 -8.00 -4.81
N SER A 24 4.22 -7.80 -5.04
CA SER A 24 3.72 -7.53 -6.40
C SER A 24 4.31 -6.25 -6.97
N LEU A 25 4.49 -5.25 -6.14
CA LEU A 25 4.99 -3.95 -6.58
C LEU A 25 6.51 -3.88 -6.61
N GLY A 26 7.18 -4.87 -6.04
CA GLY A 26 8.63 -4.86 -5.96
C GLY A 26 9.18 -3.89 -4.94
N VAL A 27 8.43 -3.67 -3.87
CA VAL A 27 8.87 -2.78 -2.79
C VAL A 27 8.77 -3.53 -1.47
N SER A 28 9.24 -2.91 -0.39
CA SER A 28 9.18 -3.53 0.91
C SER A 28 7.79 -3.33 1.53
N ARG A 29 7.46 -4.20 2.48
CA ARG A 29 6.20 -4.06 3.20
C ARG A 29 6.14 -2.72 3.93
N GLN A 30 7.26 -2.28 4.46
CA GLN A 30 7.32 -1.00 5.15
C GLN A 30 6.93 0.14 4.22
N THR A 31 7.35 0.05 2.96
CA THR A 31 7.02 1.07 1.98
C THR A 31 5.50 1.13 1.76
N VAL A 32 4.87 -0.04 1.62
CA VAL A 32 3.43 -0.09 1.45
C VAL A 32 2.72 0.48 2.67
N SER A 33 3.19 0.11 3.85
CA SER A 33 2.62 0.62 5.09
C SER A 33 2.72 2.14 5.15
N ASN A 34 3.88 2.68 4.79
CA ASN A 34 4.07 4.12 4.77
C ASN A 34 3.11 4.80 3.82
N TRP A 35 2.93 4.22 2.65
CA TRP A 35 2.01 4.78 1.66
C TRP A 35 0.59 4.82 2.21
N GLU A 36 0.17 3.74 2.87
CA GLU A 36 -1.21 3.63 3.35
C GLU A 36 -1.48 4.56 4.52
N THR A 37 -0.46 4.90 5.26
CA THR A 37 -0.61 5.88 6.34
C THR A 37 -0.37 7.29 5.85
N GLY A 38 0.10 7.45 4.62
CA GLY A 38 0.34 8.76 4.04
C GLY A 38 1.63 9.41 4.50
N GLY A 39 2.44 8.69 5.26
CA GLY A 39 3.64 9.28 5.84
C GLY A 39 4.69 9.66 4.82
N SER A 40 4.88 8.84 3.82
CA SER A 40 5.93 9.08 2.84
C SER A 40 5.48 9.91 1.65
N LEU A 41 4.24 10.33 1.65
CA LEU A 41 3.69 11.10 0.52
C LEU A 41 3.66 12.58 0.78
N ARG A 42 4.26 13.00 1.88
CA ARG A 42 4.19 14.41 2.32
C ARG A 42 5.25 15.23 1.65
#